data_2c4d2de0373e5f6f946dd42d43aab77c
#
_entry.id   2c4d2de0373e5f6f946dd42d43aab77c
#
_cell.length_a   1.000
_cell.length_b   1.000
_cell.length_c   1.000
_cell.angle_alpha   90.00
_cell.angle_beta   90.00
_cell.angle_gamma   90.00
#
_symmetry.space_group_name_H-M   'P 1'
#
loop_
_entity.id
_entity.type
_entity.pdbx_description
1 polymer ?
#
loop_
_entity_poly.entity_id
_entity_poly.type
_entity_poly.pdbx_seq_one_letter_code
_entity_poly.pdbx_strand_id
1 'polypeptide(L)'
;MVEYGRKKVLVVTQYFWPEEFRVNELVKKLVSAGCDVDVVTGRPNYPDGVIYEDFIAEPHKYDEYFGASIHRVNNRPRGKNKLTLCLNYISFAFFATLYLLKNFGGTRYDSIIAVQVSPVFSVIPALIYGKYYRVKVTTWVMDLWPDILSALNLISNKLVIRLLTFVSSWIYRLSDSLLISSEGFRARLGELGVSDNSIHYFPQWVEDVMDTPDIHSSQKYKEIEELLNVYSHLKKIVFTGNIGECQDLPSVLQAIEILKHRNDFVMLIVGSGREENHVRRLVLDNGLENHVKLLGRFPVEYMSSFYDIADALLLPLAKDPLFEITVPGKTQNYLYAGRPIIGFLDGEGASVLRRSKSAFVCDAGNSIELAKAIEKVCDSSQIELNDLGLAARRYAEENFLSEKVMGTLFEVCGLR
;
A
#
# COMPACT_ATOMS: atom_id res chain seq x y z
N MET A 1 -28.20 17.94 26.62
CA MET A 1 -27.28 17.30 25.65
C MET A 1 -26.43 16.35 26.47
N VAL A 2 -26.58 15.05 26.28
CA VAL A 2 -25.67 14.08 26.86
C VAL A 2 -24.36 14.24 26.11
N GLU A 3 -23.30 14.72 26.79
CA GLU A 3 -21.94 14.65 26.24
C GLU A 3 -21.62 13.15 26.09
N TYR A 4 -21.77 12.63 24.90
CA TYR A 4 -21.15 11.35 24.54
C TYR A 4 -19.65 11.57 24.60
N GLY A 5 -18.99 11.05 25.65
CA GLY A 5 -17.55 11.11 25.82
C GLY A 5 -16.84 10.64 24.54
N ARG A 6 -15.73 11.29 24.18
CA ARG A 6 -14.91 10.91 23.01
C ARG A 6 -14.59 9.41 23.05
N LYS A 7 -14.78 8.71 21.94
CA LYS A 7 -14.43 7.29 21.85
C LYS A 7 -12.91 7.13 21.96
N LYS A 8 -12.48 6.23 22.84
CA LYS A 8 -11.05 5.97 23.06
C LYS A 8 -10.60 4.75 22.25
N VAL A 9 -9.64 4.94 21.36
CA VAL A 9 -9.17 3.93 20.41
C VAL A 9 -7.69 3.64 20.64
N LEU A 10 -7.34 2.37 20.78
CA LEU A 10 -5.96 1.91 20.77
C LEU A 10 -5.59 1.40 19.37
N VAL A 11 -4.56 1.97 18.77
CA VAL A 11 -3.97 1.48 17.52
C VAL A 11 -2.66 0.77 17.84
N VAL A 12 -2.51 -0.48 17.39
CA VAL A 12 -1.27 -1.26 17.55
C VAL A 12 -0.71 -1.57 16.18
N THR A 13 0.50 -1.10 15.91
CA THR A 13 1.19 -1.28 14.63
C THR A 13 2.69 -1.34 14.84
N GLN A 14 3.40 -2.15 14.04
CA GLN A 14 4.86 -2.21 14.16
C GLN A 14 5.55 -0.97 13.60
N TYR A 15 5.02 -0.39 12.53
CA TYR A 15 5.56 0.77 11.82
C TYR A 15 4.57 1.91 11.86
N PHE A 16 5.06 3.10 12.14
CA PHE A 16 4.25 4.31 12.23
C PHE A 16 5.12 5.55 11.97
N TRP A 17 4.49 6.70 11.73
CA TRP A 17 5.16 7.99 11.55
C TRP A 17 6.39 8.13 12.49
N PRO A 18 7.56 8.62 12.00
CA PRO A 18 7.80 9.28 10.71
C PRO A 18 8.00 8.34 9.51
N GLU A 19 7.85 7.04 9.67
CA GLU A 19 7.82 6.07 8.58
C GLU A 19 6.52 6.23 7.79
N GLU A 20 6.59 6.20 6.45
CA GLU A 20 5.44 6.42 5.56
C GLU A 20 4.61 5.14 5.39
N PHE A 21 3.57 4.98 6.19
CA PHE A 21 2.61 3.88 6.11
C PHE A 21 1.17 4.38 6.13
N ARG A 22 0.27 3.65 5.51
CA ARG A 22 -1.18 3.97 5.46
C ARG A 22 -1.84 4.14 6.83
N VAL A 23 -1.30 3.50 7.84
CA VAL A 23 -1.78 3.66 9.22
C VAL A 23 -1.64 5.10 9.73
N ASN A 24 -0.70 5.88 9.21
CA ASN A 24 -0.55 7.29 9.59
C ASN A 24 -1.81 8.08 9.23
N GLU A 25 -2.29 7.88 8.00
CA GLU A 25 -3.52 8.50 7.51
C GLU A 25 -4.76 7.99 8.25
N LEU A 26 -4.82 6.69 8.55
CA LEU A 26 -5.87 6.09 9.38
C LEU A 26 -5.98 6.80 10.74
N VAL A 27 -4.86 6.97 11.44
CA VAL A 27 -4.81 7.65 12.75
C VAL A 27 -5.26 9.11 12.63
N LYS A 28 -4.77 9.84 11.63
CA LYS A 28 -5.21 11.21 11.35
C LYS A 28 -6.73 11.30 11.17
N LYS A 29 -7.33 10.37 10.42
CA LYS A 29 -8.79 10.32 10.20
C LYS A 29 -9.57 9.95 11.46
N LEU A 30 -9.07 9.05 12.30
CA LEU A 30 -9.68 8.73 13.60
C LEU A 30 -9.72 9.95 14.52
N VAL A 31 -8.60 10.68 14.64
CA VAL A 31 -8.52 11.92 15.43
C VAL A 31 -9.45 12.99 14.87
N SER A 32 -9.44 13.19 13.54
CA SER A 32 -10.34 14.16 12.87
C SER A 32 -11.82 13.84 13.06
N ALA A 33 -12.15 12.55 13.24
CA ALA A 33 -13.51 12.11 13.59
C ALA A 33 -13.86 12.27 15.08
N GLY A 34 -12.95 12.84 15.90
CA GLY A 34 -13.17 13.13 17.32
C GLY A 34 -12.81 12.00 18.26
N CYS A 35 -12.12 10.95 17.80
CA CYS A 35 -11.62 9.89 18.68
C CYS A 35 -10.41 10.37 19.50
N ASP A 36 -10.28 9.87 20.72
CA ASP A 36 -9.06 9.92 21.54
C ASP A 36 -8.21 8.69 21.17
N VAL A 37 -7.03 8.91 20.59
CA VAL A 37 -6.25 7.84 19.97
C VAL A 37 -4.89 7.68 20.63
N ASP A 38 -4.63 6.49 21.16
CA ASP A 38 -3.30 6.04 21.57
C ASP A 38 -2.72 5.09 20.52
N VAL A 39 -1.47 5.30 20.11
CA VAL A 39 -0.75 4.45 19.16
C VAL A 39 0.41 3.76 19.85
N VAL A 40 0.43 2.43 19.87
CA VAL A 40 1.59 1.64 20.32
C VAL A 40 2.35 1.10 19.12
N THR A 41 3.61 1.52 18.98
CA THR A 41 4.44 1.25 17.80
C THR A 41 5.91 1.00 18.14
N GLY A 42 6.68 0.56 17.14
CA GLY A 42 8.12 0.40 17.26
C GLY A 42 8.90 1.72 17.14
N ARG A 43 10.22 1.64 17.30
CA ARG A 43 11.13 2.73 16.95
C ARG A 43 11.28 2.80 15.43
N PRO A 44 11.30 4.01 14.81
CA PRO A 44 11.37 4.15 13.35
C PRO A 44 12.71 3.63 12.82
N ASN A 45 12.67 2.69 11.88
CA ASN A 45 13.85 2.05 11.31
C ASN A 45 13.65 1.49 9.88
N TYR A 46 12.50 1.69 9.28
CA TYR A 46 12.17 1.25 7.92
C TYR A 46 12.47 2.36 6.90
N PRO A 47 13.03 2.06 5.69
CA PRO A 47 13.32 0.70 5.17
C PRO A 47 14.71 0.18 5.52
N ASP A 48 15.65 1.02 5.93
CA ASP A 48 17.11 0.72 5.97
C ASP A 48 17.52 -0.16 7.14
N GLY A 49 16.63 -0.36 8.12
CA GLY A 49 16.91 -1.16 9.32
C GLY A 49 17.82 -0.46 10.33
N VAL A 50 17.95 0.86 10.22
CA VAL A 50 18.68 1.73 11.13
C VAL A 50 17.69 2.71 11.76
N ILE A 51 17.78 2.94 13.07
CA ILE A 51 16.91 3.92 13.73
C ILE A 51 17.27 5.31 13.19
N TYR A 52 16.24 6.11 12.88
CA TYR A 52 16.42 7.45 12.34
C TYR A 52 17.23 8.33 13.27
N GLU A 53 18.23 9.04 12.74
CA GLU A 53 19.11 9.92 13.50
C GLU A 53 18.34 11.04 14.20
N ASP A 54 17.38 11.66 13.51
CA ASP A 54 16.52 12.71 14.08
C ASP A 54 15.68 12.19 15.24
N PHE A 55 15.21 10.94 15.17
CA PHE A 55 14.49 10.31 16.28
C PHE A 55 15.42 10.04 17.48
N ILE A 56 16.68 9.69 17.24
CA ILE A 56 17.66 9.49 18.33
C ILE A 56 17.99 10.82 18.99
N ALA A 57 18.13 11.90 18.23
CA ALA A 57 18.47 13.23 18.71
C ALA A 57 17.34 13.85 19.55
N GLU A 58 16.10 13.75 19.08
CA GLU A 58 14.93 14.40 19.68
C GLU A 58 13.71 13.46 19.73
N PRO A 59 13.74 12.38 20.54
CA PRO A 59 12.68 11.36 20.56
C PRO A 59 11.30 11.94 20.94
N HIS A 60 11.24 12.94 21.81
CA HIS A 60 9.99 13.56 22.28
C HIS A 60 9.22 14.31 21.18
N LYS A 61 9.85 14.72 20.09
CA LYS A 61 9.15 15.27 18.91
C LYS A 61 8.17 14.28 18.28
N TYR A 62 8.36 13.01 18.58
CA TYR A 62 7.62 11.89 17.98
C TYR A 62 6.63 11.24 18.95
N ASP A 63 6.32 11.90 20.07
CA ASP A 63 5.38 11.41 21.09
C ASP A 63 3.92 11.80 20.78
N GLU A 64 3.69 12.65 19.77
CA GLU A 64 2.36 13.08 19.32
C GLU A 64 2.28 13.13 17.79
N TYR A 65 1.12 12.76 17.24
CA TYR A 65 0.83 12.84 15.80
C TYR A 65 -0.61 13.28 15.57
N PHE A 66 -0.81 14.52 15.10
CA PHE A 66 -2.14 15.13 14.85
C PHE A 66 -3.11 15.05 16.04
N GLY A 67 -2.62 15.02 17.27
CA GLY A 67 -3.43 14.88 18.49
C GLY A 67 -3.58 13.45 19.00
N ALA A 68 -3.00 12.46 18.33
CA ALA A 68 -2.85 11.10 18.84
C ALA A 68 -1.59 10.97 19.70
N SER A 69 -1.69 10.30 20.86
CA SER A 69 -0.53 9.98 21.72
C SER A 69 0.23 8.76 21.18
N ILE A 70 1.55 8.88 21.05
CA ILE A 70 2.39 7.82 20.48
C ILE A 70 3.29 7.20 21.54
N HIS A 71 3.19 5.90 21.68
CA HIS A 71 3.93 5.10 22.66
C HIS A 71 4.87 4.13 21.94
N ARG A 72 6.18 4.37 22.05
CA ARG A 72 7.17 3.57 21.34
C ARG A 72 7.81 2.51 22.21
N VAL A 73 7.83 1.28 21.70
CA VAL A 73 8.45 0.16 22.39
C VAL A 73 9.88 -0.08 21.87
N ASN A 74 10.71 -0.61 22.77
CA ASN A 74 12.14 -0.82 22.50
C ASN A 74 12.39 -2.12 21.71
N ASN A 75 11.83 -2.22 20.48
CA ASN A 75 12.08 -3.34 19.61
C ASN A 75 13.47 -3.27 18.96
N ARG A 76 14.00 -4.40 18.53
CA ARG A 76 15.23 -4.45 17.73
C ARG A 76 15.00 -3.85 16.34
N PRO A 77 15.94 -3.07 15.77
CA PRO A 77 15.86 -2.62 14.40
C PRO A 77 15.79 -3.80 13.40
N ARG A 78 15.21 -3.58 12.24
CA ARG A 78 14.95 -4.61 11.22
C ARG A 78 16.25 -5.33 10.76
N GLY A 79 17.34 -4.59 10.63
CA GLY A 79 18.61 -5.12 10.09
C GLY A 79 18.49 -5.56 8.61
N LYS A 80 19.58 -6.12 8.07
CA LYS A 80 19.69 -6.45 6.63
C LYS A 80 19.58 -7.96 6.33
N ASN A 81 19.57 -8.82 7.34
CA ASN A 81 19.52 -10.28 7.15
C ASN A 81 18.23 -10.91 7.74
N LYS A 82 17.93 -12.15 7.30
CA LYS A 82 16.70 -12.87 7.71
C LYS A 82 16.59 -13.06 9.23
N LEU A 83 17.71 -13.27 9.93
CA LEU A 83 17.72 -13.48 11.38
C LEU A 83 17.40 -12.19 12.12
N THR A 84 18.04 -11.07 11.75
CA THR A 84 17.75 -9.77 12.37
C THR A 84 16.32 -9.31 12.10
N LEU A 85 15.78 -9.63 10.92
CA LEU A 85 14.38 -9.39 10.58
C LEU A 85 13.43 -10.20 11.48
N CYS A 86 13.71 -11.49 11.69
CA CYS A 86 12.92 -12.33 12.59
C CYS A 86 12.98 -11.82 14.05
N LEU A 87 14.15 -11.43 14.52
CA LEU A 87 14.33 -10.83 15.85
C LEU A 87 13.61 -9.49 15.99
N ASN A 88 13.56 -8.66 14.95
CA ASN A 88 12.80 -7.44 14.92
C ASN A 88 11.29 -7.74 15.17
N TYR A 89 10.76 -8.71 14.45
CA TYR A 89 9.36 -9.13 14.54
C TYR A 89 8.98 -9.66 15.92
N ILE A 90 9.78 -10.59 16.45
CA ILE A 90 9.54 -11.20 17.76
C ILE A 90 9.70 -10.16 18.88
N SER A 91 10.74 -9.31 18.79
CA SER A 91 10.96 -8.29 19.81
C SER A 91 9.84 -7.27 19.89
N PHE A 92 9.26 -6.85 18.74
CA PHE A 92 8.11 -5.97 18.74
C PHE A 92 6.93 -6.62 19.45
N ALA A 93 6.55 -7.84 19.06
CA ALA A 93 5.43 -8.55 19.67
C ALA A 93 5.61 -8.70 21.20
N PHE A 94 6.83 -9.02 21.66
CA PHE A 94 7.15 -9.18 23.07
C PHE A 94 7.09 -7.86 23.84
N PHE A 95 7.84 -6.84 23.39
CA PHE A 95 7.92 -5.57 24.13
C PHE A 95 6.62 -4.77 24.08
N ALA A 96 5.86 -4.81 22.96
CA ALA A 96 4.56 -4.16 22.88
C ALA A 96 3.54 -4.82 23.80
N THR A 97 3.55 -6.17 23.92
CA THR A 97 2.69 -6.87 24.88
C THR A 97 3.00 -6.45 26.31
N LEU A 98 4.27 -6.47 26.72
CA LEU A 98 4.68 -6.07 28.07
C LEU A 98 4.33 -4.60 28.35
N TYR A 99 4.54 -3.73 27.36
CA TYR A 99 4.23 -2.30 27.49
C TYR A 99 2.75 -2.07 27.72
N LEU A 100 1.89 -2.68 26.90
CA LEU A 100 0.43 -2.58 27.02
C LEU A 100 -0.08 -3.05 28.38
N LEU A 101 0.34 -4.24 28.82
CA LEU A 101 -0.09 -4.80 30.10
C LEU A 101 0.37 -3.98 31.29
N LYS A 102 1.58 -3.38 31.21
CA LYS A 102 2.16 -2.60 32.31
C LYS A 102 1.58 -1.19 32.40
N ASN A 103 1.41 -0.50 31.27
CA ASN A 103 1.14 0.94 31.26
C ASN A 103 -0.33 1.28 30.99
N PHE A 104 -1.10 0.38 30.37
CA PHE A 104 -2.50 0.61 30.02
C PHE A 104 -3.51 -0.20 30.83
N GLY A 105 -3.06 -0.87 31.89
CA GLY A 105 -3.89 -1.75 32.71
C GLY A 105 -5.12 -1.10 33.36
N GLY A 106 -5.12 0.22 33.55
CA GLY A 106 -6.24 1.01 34.04
C GLY A 106 -7.03 1.75 32.97
N THR A 107 -6.60 1.69 31.69
CA THR A 107 -7.22 2.43 30.61
C THR A 107 -8.31 1.61 29.95
N ARG A 108 -9.51 2.18 29.82
CA ARG A 108 -10.62 1.53 29.13
C ARG A 108 -10.73 2.07 27.72
N TYR A 109 -10.43 1.22 26.74
CA TYR A 109 -10.63 1.52 25.31
C TYR A 109 -12.01 1.03 24.86
N ASP A 110 -12.62 1.77 23.93
CA ASP A 110 -13.87 1.34 23.26
C ASP A 110 -13.57 0.33 22.16
N SER A 111 -12.42 0.46 21.48
CA SER A 111 -11.99 -0.44 20.40
C SER A 111 -10.46 -0.49 20.28
N ILE A 112 -9.96 -1.62 19.78
CA ILE A 112 -8.55 -1.82 19.44
C ILE A 112 -8.46 -2.10 17.95
N ILE A 113 -7.61 -1.34 17.26
CA ILE A 113 -7.29 -1.55 15.85
C ILE A 113 -5.85 -2.06 15.74
N ALA A 114 -5.70 -3.31 15.33
CA ALA A 114 -4.40 -3.91 15.07
C ALA A 114 -4.08 -3.83 13.57
N VAL A 115 -3.00 -3.15 13.19
CA VAL A 115 -2.64 -2.99 11.78
C VAL A 115 -1.58 -4.00 11.41
N GLN A 116 -1.96 -4.92 10.54
CA GLN A 116 -1.08 -5.96 10.04
C GLN A 116 -0.55 -5.58 8.66
N VAL A 117 0.61 -4.94 8.63
CA VAL A 117 1.38 -4.80 7.40
C VAL A 117 2.13 -6.13 7.18
N SER A 118 3.25 -6.30 7.79
CA SER A 118 4.04 -7.54 7.82
C SER A 118 5.01 -7.41 9.00
N PRO A 119 5.08 -8.37 9.90
CA PRO A 119 4.53 -9.73 9.92
C PRO A 119 3.16 -9.85 10.62
N VAL A 120 2.52 -11.01 10.51
CA VAL A 120 1.28 -11.32 11.23
C VAL A 120 1.45 -11.26 12.76
N PHE A 121 2.65 -11.49 13.27
CA PHE A 121 2.95 -11.43 14.72
C PHE A 121 2.79 -10.01 15.32
N SER A 122 2.78 -8.97 14.50
CA SER A 122 2.61 -7.57 14.95
C SER A 122 1.28 -7.32 15.65
N VAL A 123 0.26 -8.15 15.40
CA VAL A 123 -1.07 -8.01 16.02
C VAL A 123 -1.21 -8.73 17.37
N ILE A 124 -0.28 -9.61 17.73
CA ILE A 124 -0.32 -10.39 18.98
C ILE A 124 -0.50 -9.50 20.22
N PRO A 125 0.22 -8.36 20.38
CA PRO A 125 0.03 -7.49 21.53
C PRO A 125 -1.40 -7.00 21.70
N ALA A 126 -2.05 -6.62 20.58
CA ALA A 126 -3.45 -6.18 20.57
C ALA A 126 -4.40 -7.32 20.99
N LEU A 127 -4.18 -8.53 20.47
CA LEU A 127 -5.01 -9.70 20.79
C LEU A 127 -4.90 -10.10 22.27
N ILE A 128 -3.68 -10.13 22.83
CA ILE A 128 -3.47 -10.45 24.24
C ILE A 128 -4.14 -9.40 25.13
N TYR A 129 -3.90 -8.12 24.84
CA TYR A 129 -4.47 -7.02 25.60
C TYR A 129 -6.01 -7.01 25.51
N GLY A 130 -6.55 -7.11 24.28
CA GLY A 130 -8.00 -7.13 24.03
C GLY A 130 -8.69 -8.28 24.76
N LYS A 131 -8.10 -9.48 24.72
CA LYS A 131 -8.63 -10.64 25.44
C LYS A 131 -8.60 -10.46 26.95
N TYR A 132 -7.51 -9.91 27.49
CA TYR A 132 -7.34 -9.71 28.93
C TYR A 132 -8.34 -8.67 29.50
N TYR A 133 -8.50 -7.55 28.77
CA TYR A 133 -9.38 -6.45 29.19
C TYR A 133 -10.80 -6.52 28.59
N ARG A 134 -11.10 -7.55 27.78
CA ARG A 134 -12.40 -7.76 27.12
C ARG A 134 -12.79 -6.61 26.19
N VAL A 135 -11.82 -6.08 25.45
CA VAL A 135 -12.03 -5.08 24.41
C VAL A 135 -11.93 -5.77 23.05
N LYS A 136 -12.85 -5.47 22.14
CA LYS A 136 -12.85 -6.04 20.78
C LYS A 136 -11.63 -5.59 20.00
N VAL A 137 -11.04 -6.54 19.26
CA VAL A 137 -9.88 -6.31 18.40
C VAL A 137 -10.29 -6.46 16.94
N THR A 138 -10.16 -5.38 16.19
CA THR A 138 -10.31 -5.36 14.73
C THR A 138 -8.93 -5.36 14.10
N THR A 139 -8.62 -6.38 13.31
CA THR A 139 -7.31 -6.47 12.62
C THR A 139 -7.44 -6.03 11.17
N TRP A 140 -6.67 -5.01 10.77
CA TRP A 140 -6.56 -4.59 9.39
C TRP A 140 -5.48 -5.41 8.67
N VAL A 141 -5.91 -6.31 7.79
CA VAL A 141 -5.04 -7.24 7.04
C VAL A 141 -4.64 -6.56 5.73
N MET A 142 -3.41 -6.05 5.68
CA MET A 142 -2.85 -5.43 4.48
C MET A 142 -2.08 -6.46 3.64
N ASP A 143 -1.37 -7.37 4.29
CA ASP A 143 -0.64 -8.48 3.67
C ASP A 143 -1.17 -9.83 4.16
N LEU A 144 -1.42 -10.76 3.26
CA LEU A 144 -1.91 -12.08 3.63
C LEU A 144 -0.75 -13.01 4.00
N TRP A 145 -0.68 -13.39 5.29
CA TRP A 145 0.33 -14.29 5.84
C TRP A 145 -0.16 -15.72 5.96
N PRO A 146 0.69 -16.72 5.70
CA PRO A 146 2.12 -16.62 5.29
C PRO A 146 2.31 -16.53 3.78
N ASP A 147 1.27 -16.41 2.98
CA ASP A 147 1.29 -16.50 1.52
C ASP A 147 2.26 -15.49 0.90
N ILE A 148 2.36 -14.28 1.45
CA ILE A 148 3.31 -13.24 1.01
C ILE A 148 4.78 -13.69 1.09
N LEU A 149 5.13 -14.58 2.02
CA LEU A 149 6.51 -15.07 2.16
C LEU A 149 6.90 -16.02 1.03
N SER A 150 5.93 -16.75 0.51
CA SER A 150 6.11 -17.64 -0.64
C SER A 150 6.16 -16.86 -1.94
N ALA A 151 5.25 -15.88 -2.12
CA ALA A 151 5.20 -15.03 -3.30
C ALA A 151 6.48 -14.19 -3.49
N LEU A 152 7.09 -13.74 -2.38
CA LEU A 152 8.38 -13.02 -2.39
C LEU A 152 9.61 -13.93 -2.33
N ASN A 153 9.46 -15.25 -2.51
CA ASN A 153 10.56 -16.24 -2.44
C ASN A 153 11.42 -16.16 -1.16
N LEU A 154 10.85 -15.63 -0.07
CA LEU A 154 11.55 -15.47 1.20
C LEU A 154 11.72 -16.80 1.94
N ILE A 155 10.72 -17.68 1.84
CA ILE A 155 10.69 -19.03 2.46
C ILE A 155 10.14 -20.02 1.46
N SER A 156 10.92 -21.07 1.19
CA SER A 156 10.53 -22.18 0.31
C SER A 156 10.33 -23.53 1.05
N ASN A 157 10.71 -23.59 2.34
CA ASN A 157 10.58 -24.79 3.13
C ASN A 157 9.10 -25.05 3.50
N LYS A 158 8.53 -26.13 2.95
CA LYS A 158 7.11 -26.49 3.13
C LYS A 158 6.71 -26.74 4.60
N LEU A 159 7.61 -27.24 5.45
CA LEU A 159 7.33 -27.46 6.87
C LEU A 159 7.22 -26.14 7.62
N VAL A 160 8.11 -25.19 7.32
CA VAL A 160 8.08 -23.81 7.89
C VAL A 160 6.81 -23.11 7.45
N ILE A 161 6.46 -23.17 6.16
CA ILE A 161 5.22 -22.58 5.63
C ILE A 161 4.00 -23.17 6.35
N ARG A 162 3.92 -24.51 6.52
CA ARG A 162 2.80 -25.16 7.23
C ARG A 162 2.70 -24.68 8.69
N LEU A 163 3.82 -24.55 9.39
CA LEU A 163 3.84 -24.02 10.76
C LEU A 163 3.35 -22.56 10.80
N LEU A 164 3.84 -21.74 9.90
CA LEU A 164 3.41 -20.33 9.80
C LEU A 164 1.93 -20.22 9.42
N THR A 165 1.44 -21.09 8.53
CA THR A 165 0.00 -21.16 8.20
C THR A 165 -0.84 -21.48 9.44
N PHE A 166 -0.42 -22.45 10.23
CA PHE A 166 -1.11 -22.81 11.48
C PHE A 166 -1.15 -21.63 12.46
N VAL A 167 0.00 -20.94 12.65
CA VAL A 167 0.09 -19.77 13.54
C VAL A 167 -0.73 -18.59 13.03
N SER A 168 -0.65 -18.30 11.72
CA SER A 168 -1.42 -17.20 11.11
C SER A 168 -2.93 -17.47 11.20
N SER A 169 -3.36 -18.71 10.91
CA SER A 169 -4.75 -19.16 11.06
C SER A 169 -5.26 -18.94 12.49
N TRP A 170 -4.46 -19.27 13.49
CA TRP A 170 -4.82 -19.06 14.88
C TRP A 170 -4.93 -17.57 15.25
N ILE A 171 -3.98 -16.72 14.77
CA ILE A 171 -3.99 -15.29 14.98
C ILE A 171 -5.23 -14.65 14.33
N TYR A 172 -5.52 -14.96 13.06
CA TYR A 172 -6.70 -14.40 12.37
C TYR A 172 -8.01 -14.78 13.05
N ARG A 173 -8.15 -16.02 13.51
CA ARG A 173 -9.35 -16.49 14.24
C ARG A 173 -9.51 -15.90 15.63
N LEU A 174 -8.47 -15.35 16.25
CA LEU A 174 -8.54 -14.65 17.52
C LEU A 174 -8.99 -13.20 17.41
N SER A 175 -8.94 -12.62 16.21
CA SER A 175 -9.47 -11.28 15.94
C SER A 175 -11.00 -11.32 15.93
N ASP A 176 -11.66 -10.34 16.56
CA ASP A 176 -13.12 -10.24 16.55
C ASP A 176 -13.65 -9.86 15.18
N SER A 177 -12.88 -9.03 14.44
CA SER A 177 -13.17 -8.62 13.05
C SER A 177 -11.87 -8.50 12.25
N LEU A 178 -11.95 -8.83 10.96
CA LEU A 178 -10.86 -8.63 10.00
C LEU A 178 -11.32 -7.62 8.94
N LEU A 179 -10.51 -6.58 8.74
CA LEU A 179 -10.66 -5.63 7.65
C LEU A 179 -9.69 -6.03 6.53
N ILE A 180 -10.21 -6.40 5.37
CA ILE A 180 -9.41 -6.89 4.24
C ILE A 180 -9.30 -5.83 3.14
N SER A 181 -8.09 -5.63 2.63
CA SER A 181 -7.81 -4.65 1.56
C SER A 181 -8.22 -5.14 0.16
N SER A 182 -8.49 -6.45 0.02
CA SER A 182 -8.94 -7.08 -1.22
C SER A 182 -10.00 -8.13 -0.92
N GLU A 183 -11.10 -8.14 -1.68
CA GLU A 183 -12.12 -9.21 -1.57
C GLU A 183 -11.54 -10.60 -1.89
N GLY A 184 -10.50 -10.66 -2.71
CA GLY A 184 -9.78 -11.90 -2.97
C GLY A 184 -9.20 -12.58 -1.73
N PHE A 185 -8.96 -11.85 -0.64
CA PHE A 185 -8.48 -12.44 0.62
C PHE A 185 -9.54 -13.25 1.36
N ARG A 186 -10.82 -12.99 1.11
CA ARG A 186 -11.96 -13.61 1.82
C ARG A 186 -11.92 -15.13 1.74
N ALA A 187 -11.80 -15.67 0.53
CA ALA A 187 -11.76 -17.13 0.31
C ALA A 187 -10.58 -17.77 1.05
N ARG A 188 -9.40 -17.16 0.95
CA ARG A 188 -8.19 -17.67 1.61
C ARG A 188 -8.28 -17.62 3.14
N LEU A 189 -8.86 -16.57 3.71
CA LEU A 189 -9.11 -16.48 5.15
C LEU A 189 -10.14 -17.52 5.60
N GLY A 190 -11.16 -17.81 4.77
CA GLY A 190 -12.10 -18.90 4.99
C GLY A 190 -11.41 -20.28 5.07
N GLU A 191 -10.45 -20.56 4.18
CA GLU A 191 -9.60 -21.77 4.23
C GLU A 191 -8.78 -21.85 5.52
N LEU A 192 -8.37 -20.68 6.06
CA LEU A 192 -7.68 -20.59 7.36
C LEU A 192 -8.64 -20.69 8.55
N GLY A 193 -9.93 -20.93 8.32
CA GLY A 193 -10.94 -21.16 9.33
C GLY A 193 -11.51 -19.88 9.97
N VAL A 194 -11.40 -18.74 9.29
CA VAL A 194 -12.04 -17.50 9.72
C VAL A 194 -13.50 -17.49 9.27
N SER A 195 -14.40 -17.07 10.16
CA SER A 195 -15.82 -16.94 9.82
C SER A 195 -16.05 -15.78 8.85
N ASP A 196 -16.85 -16.00 7.81
CA ASP A 196 -17.18 -14.96 6.82
C ASP A 196 -17.83 -13.72 7.45
N ASN A 197 -18.65 -13.90 8.47
CA ASN A 197 -19.29 -12.80 9.19
C ASN A 197 -18.33 -11.86 9.93
N SER A 198 -17.09 -12.30 10.18
CA SER A 198 -16.05 -11.48 10.81
C SER A 198 -15.14 -10.79 9.79
N ILE A 199 -15.35 -11.01 8.47
CA ILE A 199 -14.52 -10.44 7.41
C ILE A 199 -15.27 -9.29 6.74
N HIS A 200 -14.67 -8.11 6.76
CA HIS A 200 -15.24 -6.88 6.20
C HIS A 200 -14.31 -6.29 5.15
N TYR A 201 -14.87 -5.93 4.00
CA TYR A 201 -14.11 -5.28 2.94
C TYR A 201 -13.76 -3.84 3.34
N PHE A 202 -12.47 -3.56 3.38
CA PHE A 202 -11.92 -2.27 3.75
C PHE A 202 -10.75 -1.95 2.79
N PRO A 203 -11.06 -1.55 1.55
CA PRO A 203 -10.04 -1.26 0.55
C PRO A 203 -9.13 -0.13 0.99
N GLN A 204 -7.98 -0.03 0.32
CA GLN A 204 -7.22 1.20 0.36
C GLN A 204 -8.10 2.34 -0.19
N TRP A 205 -7.91 3.55 0.33
CA TRP A 205 -8.60 4.76 -0.15
C TRP A 205 -7.65 5.66 -0.92
N VAL A 206 -8.20 6.64 -1.62
CA VAL A 206 -7.43 7.70 -2.27
C VAL A 206 -6.65 8.49 -1.21
N GLU A 207 -5.36 8.68 -1.42
CA GLU A 207 -4.50 9.40 -0.48
C GLU A 207 -4.85 10.89 -0.44
N ASP A 208 -4.84 11.48 0.78
CA ASP A 208 -5.11 12.90 0.97
C ASP A 208 -4.15 13.80 0.18
N VAL A 209 -2.93 13.33 -0.08
CA VAL A 209 -1.91 14.04 -0.86
C VAL A 209 -2.32 14.30 -2.32
N MET A 210 -3.27 13.51 -2.84
CA MET A 210 -3.79 13.71 -4.21
C MET A 210 -4.57 15.02 -4.40
N ASP A 211 -5.05 15.62 -3.31
CA ASP A 211 -5.85 16.87 -3.32
C ASP A 211 -5.09 18.08 -2.77
N THR A 212 -3.75 18.05 -2.70
CA THR A 212 -2.95 19.13 -2.12
C THR A 212 -2.77 20.29 -3.13
N PRO A 213 -3.44 21.45 -2.97
CA PRO A 213 -3.48 22.52 -4.00
C PRO A 213 -2.17 23.27 -4.19
N ASP A 214 -1.32 23.36 -3.16
CA ASP A 214 -0.14 24.25 -3.14
C ASP A 214 1.11 23.72 -3.87
N ILE A 215 1.08 22.49 -4.37
CA ILE A 215 2.24 21.85 -5.00
C ILE A 215 2.60 22.54 -6.32
N HIS A 216 1.60 22.98 -7.10
CA HIS A 216 1.80 23.61 -8.41
C HIS A 216 2.60 24.93 -8.35
N SER A 217 2.64 25.58 -7.20
CA SER A 217 3.42 26.81 -6.99
C SER A 217 4.87 26.57 -6.58
N SER A 218 5.23 25.33 -6.22
CA SER A 218 6.56 25.00 -5.70
C SER A 218 7.63 25.01 -6.79
N GLN A 219 8.86 25.38 -6.41
CA GLN A 219 10.03 25.32 -7.32
C GLN A 219 10.25 23.88 -7.84
N LYS A 220 10.02 22.88 -7.01
CA LYS A 220 10.18 21.47 -7.36
C LYS A 220 9.17 21.01 -8.41
N TYR A 221 7.94 21.52 -8.36
CA TYR A 221 6.93 21.24 -9.40
C TYR A 221 7.39 21.77 -10.75
N LYS A 222 7.90 23.01 -10.80
CA LYS A 222 8.43 23.63 -12.05
C LYS A 222 9.59 22.84 -12.63
N GLU A 223 10.51 22.35 -11.78
CA GLU A 223 11.61 21.48 -12.22
C GLU A 223 11.09 20.17 -12.84
N ILE A 224 10.05 19.57 -12.24
CA ILE A 224 9.40 18.36 -12.79
C ILE A 224 8.73 18.69 -14.13
N GLU A 225 8.00 19.79 -14.21
CA GLU A 225 7.34 20.23 -15.43
C GLU A 225 8.35 20.49 -16.56
N GLU A 226 9.46 21.16 -16.29
CA GLU A 226 10.56 21.37 -17.25
C GLU A 226 11.17 20.04 -17.70
N LEU A 227 11.45 19.11 -16.76
CA LEU A 227 11.95 17.77 -17.05
C LEU A 227 11.01 17.00 -17.99
N LEU A 228 9.70 17.13 -17.77
CA LEU A 228 8.69 16.38 -18.52
C LEU A 228 8.33 17.04 -19.85
N ASN A 229 8.55 18.35 -20.00
CA ASN A 229 8.24 19.09 -21.21
C ASN A 229 9.04 18.60 -22.45
N VAL A 230 10.22 18.02 -22.24
CA VAL A 230 11.03 17.37 -23.28
C VAL A 230 10.23 16.27 -24.02
N TYR A 231 9.27 15.64 -23.34
CA TYR A 231 8.44 14.55 -23.86
C TYR A 231 7.04 15.02 -24.30
N SER A 232 6.78 16.32 -24.38
CA SER A 232 5.45 16.87 -24.69
C SER A 232 4.87 16.43 -26.03
N HIS A 233 5.75 16.08 -26.98
CA HIS A 233 5.39 15.60 -28.32
C HIS A 233 5.12 14.08 -28.39
N LEU A 234 5.33 13.34 -27.29
CA LEU A 234 5.16 11.91 -27.20
C LEU A 234 3.95 11.54 -26.33
N LYS A 235 3.33 10.40 -26.59
CA LYS A 235 2.42 9.76 -25.65
C LYS A 235 3.20 9.26 -24.42
N LYS A 236 2.81 9.69 -23.24
CA LYS A 236 3.50 9.38 -21.98
C LYS A 236 2.77 8.30 -21.22
N ILE A 237 3.39 7.15 -21.09
CA ILE A 237 2.93 6.07 -20.23
C ILE A 237 3.74 6.14 -18.94
N VAL A 238 3.08 6.29 -17.80
CA VAL A 238 3.75 6.56 -16.53
C VAL A 238 3.54 5.41 -15.56
N PHE A 239 4.63 4.93 -14.99
CA PHE A 239 4.64 4.05 -13.82
C PHE A 239 5.23 4.80 -12.64
N THR A 240 4.59 4.74 -11.48
CA THR A 240 5.14 5.29 -10.24
C THR A 240 5.21 4.21 -9.15
N GLY A 241 6.27 4.21 -8.35
CA GLY A 241 6.39 3.38 -7.15
C GLY A 241 7.66 2.56 -7.04
N ASN A 242 7.61 1.53 -6.20
CA ASN A 242 8.76 0.66 -5.96
C ASN A 242 9.13 -0.13 -7.23
N ILE A 243 10.43 -0.20 -7.53
CA ILE A 243 10.99 -1.02 -8.62
C ILE A 243 11.46 -2.34 -7.99
N GLY A 244 10.56 -3.32 -7.92
CA GLY A 244 10.80 -4.63 -7.31
C GLY A 244 10.29 -5.80 -8.15
N GLU A 245 10.56 -7.01 -7.72
CA GLU A 245 10.16 -8.26 -8.41
C GLU A 245 8.65 -8.33 -8.68
N CYS A 246 7.84 -7.82 -7.73
CA CYS A 246 6.38 -7.87 -7.85
C CYS A 246 5.82 -7.05 -9.02
N GLN A 247 6.58 -6.09 -9.56
CA GLN A 247 6.14 -5.23 -10.66
C GLN A 247 6.47 -5.79 -12.04
N ASP A 248 7.23 -6.86 -12.13
CA ASP A 248 7.62 -7.54 -13.37
C ASP A 248 8.00 -6.57 -14.51
N LEU A 249 8.81 -5.56 -14.19
CA LEU A 249 9.29 -4.59 -15.19
C LEU A 249 10.08 -5.25 -16.35
N PRO A 250 10.79 -6.37 -16.17
CA PRO A 250 11.38 -7.09 -17.29
C PRO A 250 10.35 -7.45 -18.40
N SER A 251 9.16 -7.98 -18.04
CA SER A 251 8.10 -8.27 -19.01
C SER A 251 7.54 -7.00 -19.65
N VAL A 252 7.51 -5.89 -18.91
CA VAL A 252 7.15 -4.56 -19.46
C VAL A 252 8.16 -4.12 -20.52
N LEU A 253 9.46 -4.27 -20.25
CA LEU A 253 10.52 -3.92 -21.20
C LEU A 253 10.46 -4.78 -22.46
N GLN A 254 10.13 -6.07 -22.36
CA GLN A 254 9.89 -6.94 -23.52
C GLN A 254 8.73 -6.42 -24.39
N ALA A 255 7.64 -5.92 -23.78
CA ALA A 255 6.55 -5.32 -24.53
C ALA A 255 7.00 -4.04 -25.28
N ILE A 256 7.84 -3.22 -24.64
CA ILE A 256 8.41 -2.02 -25.28
C ILE A 256 9.38 -2.38 -26.40
N GLU A 257 10.15 -3.46 -26.26
CA GLU A 257 11.04 -3.97 -27.31
C GLU A 257 10.26 -4.36 -28.57
N ILE A 258 9.09 -4.99 -28.44
CA ILE A 258 8.19 -5.28 -29.57
C ILE A 258 7.81 -3.98 -30.30
N LEU A 259 7.63 -2.89 -29.58
CA LEU A 259 7.21 -1.58 -30.09
C LEU A 259 8.38 -0.66 -30.44
N LYS A 260 9.61 -1.13 -30.46
CA LYS A 260 10.81 -0.33 -30.72
C LYS A 260 10.82 0.40 -32.07
N HIS A 261 10.00 -0.06 -33.01
CA HIS A 261 9.82 0.59 -34.33
C HIS A 261 8.96 1.88 -34.23
N ARG A 262 8.20 2.12 -33.15
CA ARG A 262 7.40 3.33 -32.92
C ARG A 262 8.25 4.39 -32.23
N ASN A 263 8.06 5.66 -32.62
CA ASN A 263 8.79 6.79 -32.04
C ASN A 263 7.83 7.85 -31.46
N ASP A 264 6.60 7.49 -31.16
CA ASP A 264 5.53 8.38 -30.74
C ASP A 264 5.12 8.22 -29.27
N PHE A 265 5.83 7.39 -28.50
CA PHE A 265 5.59 7.21 -27.06
C PHE A 265 6.87 7.12 -26.24
N VAL A 266 6.72 7.35 -24.94
CA VAL A 266 7.77 7.14 -23.93
C VAL A 266 7.18 6.54 -22.66
N MET A 267 7.88 5.57 -22.08
CA MET A 267 7.61 5.03 -20.75
C MET A 267 8.43 5.79 -19.71
N LEU A 268 7.78 6.44 -18.75
CA LEU A 268 8.40 7.15 -17.65
C LEU A 268 8.28 6.29 -16.37
N ILE A 269 9.40 5.85 -15.82
CA ILE A 269 9.47 5.06 -14.60
C ILE A 269 9.91 5.98 -13.46
N VAL A 270 8.99 6.27 -12.54
CA VAL A 270 9.21 7.16 -11.38
C VAL A 270 9.26 6.29 -10.13
N GLY A 271 10.42 6.22 -9.50
CA GLY A 271 10.61 5.43 -8.30
C GLY A 271 12.00 4.85 -8.19
N SER A 272 12.21 4.03 -7.18
CA SER A 272 13.46 3.29 -6.94
C SER A 272 13.15 1.92 -6.34
N GLY A 273 14.12 1.03 -6.25
CA GLY A 273 13.92 -0.27 -5.63
C GLY A 273 15.06 -1.25 -5.91
N ARG A 274 14.89 -2.47 -5.42
CA ARG A 274 15.95 -3.50 -5.51
C ARG A 274 16.27 -3.89 -6.95
N GLU A 275 15.29 -3.85 -7.83
CA GLU A 275 15.43 -4.21 -9.24
C GLU A 275 15.87 -3.05 -10.14
N GLU A 276 16.02 -1.83 -9.61
CA GLU A 276 16.37 -0.64 -10.42
C GLU A 276 17.62 -0.84 -11.28
N ASN A 277 18.70 -1.36 -10.70
CA ASN A 277 19.95 -1.59 -11.44
C ASN A 277 19.80 -2.68 -12.52
N HIS A 278 18.94 -3.67 -12.27
CA HIS A 278 18.64 -4.71 -13.24
C HIS A 278 17.83 -4.13 -14.40
N VAL A 279 16.75 -3.41 -14.11
CA VAL A 279 15.92 -2.72 -15.12
C VAL A 279 16.74 -1.75 -15.95
N ARG A 280 17.62 -0.95 -15.32
CA ARG A 280 18.52 -0.02 -16.03
C ARG A 280 19.45 -0.73 -17.01
N ARG A 281 20.01 -1.88 -16.63
CA ARG A 281 20.82 -2.71 -17.52
C ARG A 281 20.01 -3.25 -18.68
N LEU A 282 18.81 -3.78 -18.45
CA LEU A 282 17.95 -4.29 -19.53
C LEU A 282 17.56 -3.19 -20.53
N VAL A 283 17.35 -1.96 -20.08
CA VAL A 283 17.08 -0.81 -20.96
C VAL A 283 18.28 -0.56 -21.90
N LEU A 284 19.51 -0.58 -21.36
CA LEU A 284 20.74 -0.38 -22.15
C LEU A 284 21.01 -1.56 -23.10
N ASP A 285 20.96 -2.79 -22.56
CA ASP A 285 21.28 -4.01 -23.32
C ASP A 285 20.34 -4.21 -24.53
N ASN A 286 19.07 -3.81 -24.38
CA ASN A 286 18.07 -3.89 -25.45
C ASN A 286 17.95 -2.60 -26.28
N GLY A 287 18.76 -1.57 -26.01
CA GLY A 287 18.76 -0.28 -26.72
C GLY A 287 17.40 0.42 -26.66
N LEU A 288 16.80 0.48 -25.45
CA LEU A 288 15.48 1.06 -25.22
C LEU A 288 15.54 2.48 -24.64
N GLU A 289 16.71 3.12 -24.63
CA GLU A 289 16.94 4.42 -23.99
C GLU A 289 16.07 5.55 -24.58
N ASN A 290 15.64 5.40 -25.81
CA ASN A 290 14.73 6.37 -26.42
C ASN A 290 13.27 6.18 -25.96
N HIS A 291 12.89 4.98 -25.54
CA HIS A 291 11.53 4.61 -25.19
C HIS A 291 11.28 4.53 -23.66
N VAL A 292 12.34 4.39 -22.86
CA VAL A 292 12.23 4.20 -21.41
C VAL A 292 13.14 5.17 -20.67
N LYS A 293 12.56 5.90 -19.71
CA LYS A 293 13.27 6.84 -18.83
C LYS A 293 13.06 6.48 -17.36
N LEU A 294 14.14 6.12 -16.68
CA LEU A 294 14.12 5.93 -15.22
C LEU A 294 14.45 7.28 -14.58
N LEU A 295 13.43 7.92 -14.00
CA LEU A 295 13.53 9.28 -13.45
C LEU A 295 14.00 9.31 -11.98
N GLY A 296 14.08 8.12 -11.33
CA GLY A 296 14.44 8.04 -9.93
C GLY A 296 13.27 8.33 -8.98
N ARG A 297 13.59 8.47 -7.68
CA ARG A 297 12.60 8.68 -6.63
C ARG A 297 12.26 10.16 -6.46
N PHE A 298 10.96 10.43 -6.36
CA PHE A 298 10.42 11.74 -5.98
C PHE A 298 9.58 11.61 -4.71
N PRO A 299 9.44 12.68 -3.90
CA PRO A 299 8.53 12.70 -2.76
C PRO A 299 7.08 12.45 -3.20
N VAL A 300 6.30 11.80 -2.33
CA VAL A 300 4.93 11.34 -2.65
C VAL A 300 3.99 12.47 -3.04
N GLU A 301 4.17 13.64 -2.46
CA GLU A 301 3.39 14.84 -2.74
C GLU A 301 3.48 15.33 -4.20
N TYR A 302 4.54 14.93 -4.94
CA TYR A 302 4.70 15.29 -6.36
C TYR A 302 4.18 14.21 -7.33
N MET A 303 3.61 13.13 -6.82
CA MET A 303 3.12 12.05 -7.70
C MET A 303 1.98 12.51 -8.61
N SER A 304 1.11 13.41 -8.13
CA SER A 304 0.05 14.02 -8.93
C SER A 304 0.59 14.69 -10.20
N SER A 305 1.75 15.36 -10.13
CA SER A 305 2.38 16.02 -11.29
C SER A 305 2.70 15.03 -12.42
N PHE A 306 3.14 13.82 -12.06
CA PHE A 306 3.40 12.76 -13.04
C PHE A 306 2.12 12.15 -13.60
N TYR A 307 1.05 12.09 -12.78
CA TYR A 307 -0.25 11.61 -13.26
C TYR A 307 -0.89 12.61 -14.22
N ASP A 308 -0.77 13.90 -13.95
CA ASP A 308 -1.38 14.97 -14.75
C ASP A 308 -0.87 15.02 -16.17
N ILE A 309 0.38 14.66 -16.40
CA ILE A 309 0.97 14.66 -17.75
C ILE A 309 0.80 13.31 -18.46
N ALA A 310 0.38 12.27 -17.75
CA ALA A 310 0.27 10.93 -18.31
C ALA A 310 -0.88 10.82 -19.32
N ASP A 311 -0.62 10.22 -20.46
CA ASP A 311 -1.66 9.77 -21.39
C ASP A 311 -2.26 8.43 -20.94
N ALA A 312 -1.47 7.61 -20.23
CA ALA A 312 -1.94 6.44 -19.49
C ALA A 312 -1.02 6.12 -18.29
N LEU A 313 -1.57 5.49 -17.26
CA LEU A 313 -0.84 4.98 -16.12
C LEU A 313 -0.66 3.47 -16.22
N LEU A 314 0.56 2.96 -16.03
CA LEU A 314 0.84 1.53 -16.04
C LEU A 314 0.73 0.94 -14.64
N LEU A 315 -0.14 -0.06 -14.48
CA LEU A 315 -0.32 -0.81 -13.25
C LEU A 315 0.11 -2.27 -13.44
N PRO A 316 1.40 -2.58 -13.24
CA PRO A 316 1.92 -3.92 -13.44
C PRO A 316 1.97 -4.68 -12.12
N LEU A 317 1.70 -6.00 -12.20
CA LEU A 317 1.85 -6.93 -11.10
C LEU A 317 2.25 -8.30 -11.67
N ALA A 318 3.26 -8.93 -11.10
CA ALA A 318 3.78 -10.21 -11.54
C ALA A 318 2.72 -11.32 -11.44
N LYS A 319 2.88 -12.34 -12.25
CA LYS A 319 1.99 -13.51 -12.21
C LYS A 319 2.32 -14.38 -11.00
N ASP A 320 1.43 -14.36 -10.01
CA ASP A 320 1.54 -15.17 -8.78
C ASP A 320 0.15 -15.38 -8.16
N PRO A 321 -0.17 -16.56 -7.61
CA PRO A 321 -1.47 -16.82 -6.99
C PRO A 321 -1.86 -15.83 -5.87
N LEU A 322 -0.90 -15.30 -5.11
CA LEU A 322 -1.18 -14.27 -4.12
C LEU A 322 -1.54 -12.94 -4.78
N PHE A 323 -0.85 -12.59 -5.85
CA PHE A 323 -1.11 -11.33 -6.55
C PHE A 323 -2.44 -11.34 -7.29
N GLU A 324 -2.93 -12.52 -7.72
CA GLU A 324 -4.27 -12.67 -8.28
C GLU A 324 -5.38 -12.31 -7.29
N ILE A 325 -5.18 -12.54 -6.00
CA ILE A 325 -6.15 -12.17 -4.95
C ILE A 325 -5.89 -10.80 -4.33
N THR A 326 -4.88 -10.05 -4.81
CA THR A 326 -4.46 -8.76 -4.27
C THR A 326 -4.88 -7.60 -5.18
N VAL A 327 -5.31 -6.49 -4.57
CA VAL A 327 -5.47 -5.21 -5.27
C VAL A 327 -4.22 -4.36 -4.98
N PRO A 328 -3.42 -3.97 -6.00
CA PRO A 328 -2.23 -3.15 -5.78
C PRO A 328 -2.57 -1.82 -5.10
N GLY A 329 -1.78 -1.41 -4.09
CA GLY A 329 -2.06 -0.25 -3.25
C GLY A 329 -2.10 1.11 -3.97
N LYS A 330 -1.61 1.19 -5.22
CA LYS A 330 -1.67 2.40 -6.04
C LYS A 330 -2.93 2.50 -6.93
N THR A 331 -3.72 1.43 -6.99
CA THR A 331 -4.91 1.34 -7.85
C THR A 331 -5.87 2.50 -7.62
N GLN A 332 -6.11 2.86 -6.36
CA GLN A 332 -7.06 3.90 -5.97
C GLN A 332 -6.56 5.28 -6.42
N ASN A 333 -5.28 5.59 -6.21
CA ASN A 333 -4.68 6.85 -6.64
C ASN A 333 -4.66 6.98 -8.17
N TYR A 334 -4.37 5.88 -8.89
CA TYR A 334 -4.39 5.86 -10.35
C TYR A 334 -5.78 6.08 -10.92
N LEU A 335 -6.80 5.44 -10.35
CA LEU A 335 -8.19 5.68 -10.72
C LEU A 335 -8.60 7.13 -10.44
N TYR A 336 -8.22 7.66 -9.26
CA TYR A 336 -8.54 9.03 -8.85
C TYR A 336 -7.83 10.10 -9.68
N ALA A 337 -6.62 9.80 -10.18
CA ALA A 337 -5.90 10.67 -11.10
C ALA A 337 -6.67 10.96 -12.40
N GLY A 338 -7.67 10.14 -12.73
CA GLY A 338 -8.53 10.39 -13.89
C GLY A 338 -7.79 10.22 -15.21
N ARG A 339 -6.89 9.26 -15.27
CA ARG A 339 -6.16 8.87 -16.50
C ARG A 339 -6.51 7.43 -16.89
N PRO A 340 -6.46 7.08 -18.18
CA PRO A 340 -6.57 5.69 -18.60
C PRO A 340 -5.52 4.83 -17.90
N ILE A 341 -5.87 3.58 -17.59
CA ILE A 341 -4.93 2.65 -16.95
C ILE A 341 -4.62 1.50 -17.90
N ILE A 342 -3.34 1.21 -18.07
CA ILE A 342 -2.89 -0.05 -18.65
C ILE A 342 -2.68 -1.01 -17.48
N GLY A 343 -3.61 -1.96 -17.30
CA GLY A 343 -3.51 -2.99 -16.27
C GLY A 343 -2.76 -4.20 -16.81
N PHE A 344 -1.57 -4.46 -16.28
CA PHE A 344 -0.76 -5.63 -16.61
C PHE A 344 -0.73 -6.55 -15.38
N LEU A 345 -1.87 -7.22 -15.13
CA LEU A 345 -2.10 -7.99 -13.91
C LEU A 345 -3.33 -8.89 -14.07
N ASP A 346 -3.40 -9.92 -13.22
CA ASP A 346 -4.50 -10.89 -13.15
C ASP A 346 -5.44 -10.62 -11.96
N GLY A 347 -6.48 -11.41 -11.83
CA GLY A 347 -7.30 -11.60 -10.64
C GLY A 347 -8.09 -10.37 -10.19
N GLU A 348 -8.08 -10.08 -8.87
CA GLU A 348 -8.93 -9.07 -8.26
C GLU A 348 -8.55 -7.64 -8.69
N GLY A 349 -7.25 -7.35 -8.81
CA GLY A 349 -6.80 -6.08 -9.35
C GLY A 349 -7.30 -5.82 -10.77
N ALA A 350 -7.21 -6.83 -11.65
CA ALA A 350 -7.77 -6.77 -13.01
C ALA A 350 -9.30 -6.60 -12.99
N SER A 351 -9.99 -7.27 -12.07
CA SER A 351 -11.44 -7.16 -11.89
C SER A 351 -11.86 -5.76 -11.48
N VAL A 352 -11.15 -5.11 -10.56
CA VAL A 352 -11.37 -3.69 -10.19
C VAL A 352 -11.24 -2.79 -11.41
N LEU A 353 -10.18 -2.96 -12.20
CA LEU A 353 -9.95 -2.15 -13.40
C LEU A 353 -11.01 -2.38 -14.48
N ARG A 354 -11.46 -3.63 -14.69
CA ARG A 354 -12.55 -3.92 -15.65
C ARG A 354 -13.87 -3.31 -15.20
N ARG A 355 -14.18 -3.34 -13.89
CA ARG A 355 -15.40 -2.69 -13.34
C ARG A 355 -15.38 -1.17 -13.50
N SER A 356 -14.21 -0.55 -13.43
CA SER A 356 -14.07 0.91 -13.62
C SER A 356 -14.33 1.36 -15.06
N LYS A 357 -14.26 0.45 -16.05
CA LYS A 357 -14.38 0.76 -17.49
C LYS A 357 -13.39 1.81 -18.00
N SER A 358 -12.23 1.93 -17.35
CA SER A 358 -11.22 2.96 -17.59
C SER A 358 -9.87 2.42 -18.03
N ALA A 359 -9.79 1.10 -18.29
CA ALA A 359 -8.50 0.46 -18.42
C ALA A 359 -8.42 -0.49 -19.63
N PHE A 360 -7.22 -0.57 -20.18
CA PHE A 360 -6.79 -1.64 -21.07
C PHE A 360 -6.13 -2.72 -20.22
N VAL A 361 -6.85 -3.82 -19.96
CA VAL A 361 -6.37 -4.89 -19.09
C VAL A 361 -5.82 -6.04 -19.91
N CYS A 362 -4.60 -6.44 -19.62
CA CYS A 362 -3.91 -7.58 -20.21
C CYS A 362 -3.35 -8.49 -19.10
N ASP A 363 -3.17 -9.76 -19.43
CA ASP A 363 -2.75 -10.78 -18.47
C ASP A 363 -1.30 -10.56 -18.00
N ALA A 364 -1.04 -10.81 -16.73
CA ALA A 364 0.29 -10.73 -16.13
C ALA A 364 1.30 -11.61 -16.88
N GLY A 365 2.49 -11.07 -17.18
CA GLY A 365 3.56 -11.76 -17.90
C GLY A 365 3.35 -11.89 -19.42
N ASN A 366 2.22 -11.42 -19.98
CA ASN A 366 1.95 -11.46 -21.42
C ASN A 366 2.41 -10.16 -22.11
N SER A 367 3.69 -10.08 -22.42
CA SER A 367 4.31 -8.88 -23.05
C SER A 367 3.70 -8.55 -24.42
N ILE A 368 3.16 -9.54 -25.15
CA ILE A 368 2.51 -9.31 -26.44
C ILE A 368 1.19 -8.56 -26.27
N GLU A 369 0.38 -8.96 -25.30
CA GLU A 369 -0.87 -8.24 -24.99
C GLU A 369 -0.60 -6.85 -24.41
N LEU A 370 0.43 -6.70 -23.58
CA LEU A 370 0.84 -5.40 -23.06
C LEU A 370 1.28 -4.47 -24.22
N ALA A 371 2.06 -4.97 -25.19
CA ALA A 371 2.41 -4.19 -26.37
C ALA A 371 1.16 -3.69 -27.12
N LYS A 372 0.16 -4.56 -27.35
CA LYS A 372 -1.12 -4.17 -27.97
C LYS A 372 -1.89 -3.14 -27.14
N ALA A 373 -1.84 -3.22 -25.80
CA ALA A 373 -2.48 -2.23 -24.93
C ALA A 373 -1.78 -0.86 -25.04
N ILE A 374 -0.45 -0.85 -25.13
CA ILE A 374 0.32 0.37 -25.37
C ILE A 374 -0.01 0.96 -26.75
N GLU A 375 -0.05 0.14 -27.82
CA GLU A 375 -0.47 0.58 -29.16
C GLU A 375 -1.85 1.24 -29.13
N LYS A 376 -2.83 0.64 -28.47
CA LYS A 376 -4.16 1.22 -28.33
C LYS A 376 -4.13 2.61 -27.69
N VAL A 377 -3.32 2.82 -26.64
CA VAL A 377 -3.15 4.15 -26.04
C VAL A 377 -2.53 5.13 -27.04
N CYS A 378 -1.51 4.72 -27.78
CA CYS A 378 -0.85 5.56 -28.76
C CYS A 378 -1.80 5.96 -29.91
N ASP A 379 -2.62 5.02 -30.37
CA ASP A 379 -3.54 5.21 -31.51
C ASP A 379 -4.87 5.88 -31.09
N SER A 380 -5.18 5.94 -29.78
CA SER A 380 -6.39 6.58 -29.29
C SER A 380 -6.32 8.11 -29.39
N SER A 381 -7.45 8.70 -29.75
CA SER A 381 -7.64 10.14 -29.68
C SER A 381 -7.63 10.66 -28.24
N GLN A 382 -7.31 11.94 -28.07
CA GLN A 382 -7.34 12.56 -26.74
C GLN A 382 -8.75 12.53 -26.12
N ILE A 383 -9.80 12.57 -26.92
CA ILE A 383 -11.19 12.48 -26.46
C ILE A 383 -11.44 11.10 -25.83
N GLU A 384 -11.07 10.02 -26.52
CA GLU A 384 -11.22 8.65 -26.00
C GLU A 384 -10.41 8.44 -24.70
N LEU A 385 -9.17 8.93 -24.64
CA LEU A 385 -8.37 8.85 -23.42
C LEU A 385 -9.00 9.64 -22.26
N ASN A 386 -9.55 10.82 -22.53
CA ASN A 386 -10.26 11.63 -21.54
C ASN A 386 -11.52 10.95 -21.03
N ASP A 387 -12.30 10.31 -21.89
CA ASP A 387 -13.52 9.57 -21.49
C ASP A 387 -13.17 8.39 -20.56
N LEU A 388 -12.09 7.64 -20.87
CA LEU A 388 -11.58 6.60 -19.98
C LEU A 388 -11.12 7.19 -18.65
N GLY A 389 -10.43 8.33 -18.66
CA GLY A 389 -10.01 9.03 -17.47
C GLY A 389 -11.17 9.47 -16.58
N LEU A 390 -12.23 10.03 -17.17
CA LEU A 390 -13.45 10.40 -16.45
C LEU A 390 -14.14 9.18 -15.82
N ALA A 391 -14.14 8.04 -16.49
CA ALA A 391 -14.67 6.79 -15.95
C ALA A 391 -13.84 6.31 -14.75
N ALA A 392 -12.49 6.41 -14.84
CA ALA A 392 -11.58 6.11 -13.73
C ALA A 392 -11.89 6.95 -12.49
N ARG A 393 -11.95 8.28 -12.68
CA ARG A 393 -12.21 9.25 -11.61
C ARG A 393 -13.55 8.99 -10.92
N ARG A 394 -14.61 8.83 -11.70
CA ARG A 394 -15.93 8.52 -11.17
C ARG A 394 -15.94 7.24 -10.33
N TYR A 395 -15.31 6.18 -10.84
CA TYR A 395 -15.24 4.91 -10.10
C TYR A 395 -14.50 5.05 -8.78
N ALA A 396 -13.39 5.83 -8.75
CA ALA A 396 -12.66 6.10 -7.53
C ALA A 396 -13.51 6.89 -6.52
N GLU A 397 -14.20 7.94 -6.96
CA GLU A 397 -15.09 8.75 -6.12
C GLU A 397 -16.26 7.94 -5.54
N GLU A 398 -16.81 7.03 -6.34
CA GLU A 398 -17.92 6.16 -5.91
C GLU A 398 -17.48 5.06 -4.93
N ASN A 399 -16.20 4.64 -4.93
CA ASN A 399 -15.79 3.42 -4.20
C ASN A 399 -14.64 3.63 -3.22
N PHE A 400 -13.77 4.62 -3.41
CA PHE A 400 -12.48 4.70 -2.73
C PHE A 400 -12.20 6.04 -2.04
N LEU A 401 -13.17 6.95 -1.95
CA LEU A 401 -13.00 8.13 -1.11
C LEU A 401 -12.88 7.73 0.36
N SER A 402 -12.00 8.41 1.07
CA SER A 402 -11.67 8.08 2.45
C SER A 402 -12.89 8.11 3.38
N GLU A 403 -13.81 9.07 3.21
CA GLU A 403 -15.04 9.19 4.03
C GLU A 403 -15.91 7.93 3.91
N LYS A 404 -15.99 7.37 2.72
CA LYS A 404 -16.77 6.17 2.45
C LYS A 404 -16.12 4.93 3.06
N VAL A 405 -14.82 4.76 2.82
CA VAL A 405 -14.06 3.61 3.34
C VAL A 405 -14.02 3.65 4.87
N MET A 406 -13.74 4.82 5.47
CA MET A 406 -13.74 4.99 6.92
C MET A 406 -15.11 4.71 7.55
N GLY A 407 -16.20 4.88 6.81
CA GLY A 407 -17.53 4.48 7.25
C GLY A 407 -17.62 3.03 7.72
N THR A 408 -17.02 2.10 6.95
CA THR A 408 -16.91 0.67 7.32
C THR A 408 -16.11 0.46 8.61
N LEU A 409 -14.98 1.15 8.77
CA LEU A 409 -14.17 1.06 9.99
C LEU A 409 -14.98 1.50 11.23
N PHE A 410 -15.63 2.66 11.14
CA PHE A 410 -16.42 3.19 12.25
C PHE A 410 -17.56 2.28 12.65
N GLU A 411 -18.22 1.65 11.70
CA GLU A 411 -19.30 0.68 11.94
C GLU A 411 -18.76 -0.58 12.62
N VAL A 412 -17.72 -1.20 12.03
CA VAL A 412 -17.13 -2.45 12.56
C VAL A 412 -16.53 -2.24 13.96
N CYS A 413 -15.90 -1.09 14.20
CA CYS A 413 -15.30 -0.76 15.50
C CYS A 413 -16.28 -0.16 16.53
N GLY A 414 -17.54 0.10 16.15
CA GLY A 414 -18.54 0.71 17.06
C GLY A 414 -18.17 2.14 17.49
N LEU A 415 -17.59 2.92 16.57
CA LEU A 415 -17.08 4.28 16.82
C LEU A 415 -18.07 5.38 16.39
N ARG A 416 -19.22 5.02 15.88
CA ARG A 416 -20.34 5.93 15.58
C ARG A 416 -21.25 6.11 16.79
#